data_9179db6b53517b2788411fb1fe3dbe8a
#
_entry.id   9179db6b53517b2788411fb1fe3dbe8a
#
_cell.length_a   1.000
_cell.length_b   1.000
_cell.length_c   1.000
_cell.angle_alpha   90.00
_cell.angle_beta   90.00
_cell.angle_gamma   90.00
#
_symmetry.space_group_name_H-M   'P 1'
#
loop_
_entity.id
_entity.type
_entity.pdbx_description
1 polymer ?
#
loop_
_entity_poly.entity_id
_entity_poly.type
_entity_poly.pdbx_seq_one_letter_code
_entity_poly.pdbx_strand_id
1 'polypeptide(L)'
;MSNYREHALDGASAIDLVVALYDGIVRFLYLAAAAVDRGDEAGRRAAVKRALDIIIHLQARLRMDIGGRPATVLSEFYASIFAEIIKASQAASRPKFEHAIECVRNVREAWKLIAAESLRHGASEAGSSVQEVLRRPIDGGEGMQSSAMIATKWTA
;
A
#
# COMPACT_ATOMS: atom_id res chain seq x y z
N MET A 1 -9.52 -25.48 7.78
CA MET A 1 -8.40 -25.23 6.84
C MET A 1 -8.73 -24.23 5.70
N SER A 2 -10.00 -23.99 5.39
CA SER A 2 -10.41 -22.97 4.40
C SER A 2 -10.15 -21.53 4.86
N ASN A 3 -10.35 -21.22 6.12
CA ASN A 3 -10.23 -19.86 6.67
C ASN A 3 -8.82 -19.25 6.54
N TYR A 4 -7.77 -20.05 6.62
CA TYR A 4 -6.40 -19.55 6.51
C TYR A 4 -6.04 -19.12 5.09
N ARG A 5 -6.48 -19.88 4.09
CA ARG A 5 -6.30 -19.52 2.67
C ARG A 5 -7.13 -18.30 2.29
N GLU A 6 -8.34 -18.19 2.81
CA GLU A 6 -9.21 -17.03 2.59
C GLU A 6 -8.58 -15.76 3.18
N HIS A 7 -8.06 -15.80 4.41
CA HIS A 7 -7.39 -14.67 5.03
C HIS A 7 -6.07 -14.27 4.34
N ALA A 8 -5.31 -15.23 3.81
CA ALA A 8 -4.10 -14.93 3.04
C ALA A 8 -4.43 -14.33 1.67
N LEU A 9 -5.49 -14.79 1.02
CA LEU A 9 -6.00 -14.22 -0.26
C LEU A 9 -6.61 -12.83 -0.04
N ASP A 10 -7.34 -12.62 1.04
CA ASP A 10 -7.90 -11.32 1.41
C ASP A 10 -6.79 -10.30 1.70
N GLY A 11 -5.71 -10.72 2.36
CA GLY A 11 -4.54 -9.89 2.62
C GLY A 11 -3.79 -9.49 1.35
N ALA A 12 -3.58 -10.43 0.42
CA ALA A 12 -2.98 -10.17 -0.88
C ALA A 12 -3.86 -9.23 -1.71
N SER A 13 -5.18 -9.43 -1.73
CA SER A 13 -6.14 -8.55 -2.41
C SER A 13 -6.15 -7.13 -1.82
N ALA A 14 -6.03 -6.98 -0.49
CA ALA A 14 -5.94 -5.68 0.17
C ALA A 14 -4.66 -4.93 -0.21
N ILE A 15 -3.51 -5.62 -0.29
CA ILE A 15 -2.24 -5.02 -0.72
C ILE A 15 -2.30 -4.63 -2.21
N ASP A 16 -2.87 -5.45 -3.06
CA ASP A 16 -3.07 -5.14 -4.48
C ASP A 16 -3.93 -3.88 -4.67
N LEU A 17 -4.97 -3.72 -3.86
CA LEU A 17 -5.78 -2.51 -3.85
C LEU A 17 -4.97 -1.28 -3.44
N VAL A 18 -4.14 -1.39 -2.40
CA VAL A 18 -3.24 -0.31 -1.98
C VAL A 18 -2.29 0.07 -3.11
N VAL A 19 -1.66 -0.90 -3.77
CA VAL A 19 -0.77 -0.67 -4.92
C VAL A 19 -1.52 0.04 -6.05
N ALA A 20 -2.75 -0.37 -6.37
CA ALA A 20 -3.58 0.28 -7.38
C ALA A 20 -3.92 1.75 -7.01
N LEU A 21 -4.16 2.04 -5.73
CA LEU A 21 -4.38 3.40 -5.24
C LEU A 21 -3.13 4.28 -5.38
N TYR A 22 -1.94 3.73 -5.07
CA TYR A 22 -0.67 4.43 -5.33
C TYR A 22 -0.44 4.70 -6.82
N ASP A 23 -0.80 3.77 -7.70
CA ASP A 23 -0.78 3.99 -9.16
C ASP A 23 -1.70 5.13 -9.58
N GLY A 24 -2.86 5.23 -8.94
CA GLY A 24 -3.78 6.34 -9.15
C GLY A 24 -3.19 7.69 -8.76
N ILE A 25 -2.52 7.77 -7.60
CA ILE A 25 -1.82 9.00 -7.17
C ILE A 25 -0.77 9.39 -8.21
N VAL A 26 0.11 8.47 -8.59
CA VAL A 26 1.18 8.70 -9.57
C VAL A 26 0.59 9.21 -10.89
N ARG A 27 -0.46 8.58 -11.39
CA ARG A 27 -1.13 8.99 -12.62
C ARG A 27 -1.66 10.41 -12.55
N PHE A 28 -2.34 10.78 -11.46
CA PHE A 28 -2.88 12.13 -11.31
C PHE A 28 -1.79 13.18 -11.12
N LEU A 29 -0.68 12.85 -10.47
CA LEU A 29 0.48 13.75 -10.36
C LEU A 29 1.16 13.98 -11.72
N TYR A 30 1.26 12.97 -12.59
CA TYR A 30 1.71 13.17 -13.97
C TYR A 30 0.77 14.06 -14.77
N LEU A 31 -0.55 13.89 -14.60
CA LEU A 31 -1.53 14.78 -15.24
C LEU A 31 -1.39 16.23 -14.75
N ALA A 32 -1.15 16.42 -13.45
CA ALA A 32 -0.90 17.74 -12.88
C ALA A 32 0.39 18.37 -13.43
N ALA A 33 1.49 17.61 -13.52
CA ALA A 33 2.74 18.08 -14.12
C ALA A 33 2.57 18.45 -15.59
N ALA A 34 1.87 17.65 -16.38
CA ALA A 34 1.56 17.94 -17.77
C ALA A 34 0.65 19.17 -17.92
N ALA A 35 -0.25 19.41 -16.98
CA ALA A 35 -1.08 20.62 -16.96
C ALA A 35 -0.25 21.89 -16.69
N VAL A 36 0.81 21.80 -15.84
CA VAL A 36 1.78 22.88 -15.64
C VAL A 36 2.43 23.26 -16.96
N ASP A 37 2.89 22.28 -17.74
CA ASP A 37 3.56 22.54 -19.03
C ASP A 37 2.66 23.25 -20.05
N ARG A 38 1.36 23.04 -19.98
CA ARG A 38 0.37 23.67 -20.87
C ARG A 38 -0.21 24.98 -20.32
N GLY A 39 0.18 25.38 -19.12
CA GLY A 39 -0.46 26.52 -18.45
C GLY A 39 -1.94 26.28 -18.09
N ASP A 40 -2.36 25.00 -18.02
CA ASP A 40 -3.72 24.60 -17.69
C ASP A 40 -3.93 24.55 -16.17
N GLU A 41 -4.30 25.69 -15.61
CA GLU A 41 -4.48 25.81 -14.16
C GLU A 41 -5.67 25.01 -13.64
N ALA A 42 -6.77 24.98 -14.38
CA ALA A 42 -7.95 24.22 -14.00
C ALA A 42 -7.69 22.70 -14.03
N GLY A 43 -7.03 22.21 -15.07
CA GLY A 43 -6.62 20.81 -15.19
C GLY A 43 -5.64 20.40 -14.09
N ARG A 44 -4.67 21.27 -13.76
CA ARG A 44 -3.74 21.03 -12.64
C ARG A 44 -4.50 20.87 -11.33
N ARG A 45 -5.39 21.80 -11.00
CA ARG A 45 -6.18 21.75 -9.76
C ARG A 45 -7.07 20.50 -9.68
N ALA A 46 -7.71 20.14 -10.79
CA ALA A 46 -8.54 18.94 -10.86
C ALA A 46 -7.74 17.65 -10.63
N ALA A 47 -6.56 17.53 -11.27
CA ALA A 47 -5.69 16.38 -11.10
C ALA A 47 -5.13 16.28 -9.67
N VAL A 48 -4.68 17.41 -9.11
CA VAL A 48 -4.21 17.49 -7.72
C VAL A 48 -5.30 17.07 -6.74
N LYS A 49 -6.52 17.58 -6.90
CA LYS A 49 -7.64 17.18 -6.04
C LYS A 49 -7.83 15.69 -6.02
N ARG A 50 -7.80 15.01 -7.17
CA ARG A 50 -7.95 13.55 -7.26
C ARG A 50 -6.82 12.80 -6.58
N ALA A 51 -5.57 13.26 -6.72
CA ALA A 51 -4.44 12.66 -6.01
C ALA A 51 -4.60 12.79 -4.49
N LEU A 52 -5.00 13.97 -4.01
CA LEU A 52 -5.22 14.23 -2.59
C LEU A 52 -6.40 13.42 -2.02
N ASP A 53 -7.48 13.26 -2.77
CA ASP A 53 -8.65 12.45 -2.39
C ASP A 53 -8.22 10.97 -2.13
N ILE A 54 -7.32 10.43 -2.96
CA ILE A 54 -6.78 9.09 -2.75
C ILE A 54 -5.92 9.02 -1.48
N ILE A 55 -5.07 10.01 -1.24
CA ILE A 55 -4.23 10.07 -0.03
C ILE A 55 -5.10 10.14 1.24
N ILE A 56 -6.14 10.94 1.24
CA ILE A 56 -7.11 11.02 2.34
C ILE A 56 -7.77 9.67 2.57
N HIS A 57 -8.15 8.96 1.50
CA HIS A 57 -8.74 7.64 1.57
C HIS A 57 -7.77 6.60 2.18
N LEU A 58 -6.51 6.61 1.77
CA LEU A 58 -5.46 5.77 2.34
C LEU A 58 -5.22 6.08 3.81
N GLN A 59 -5.14 7.35 4.18
CA GLN A 59 -4.98 7.80 5.56
C GLN A 59 -6.15 7.33 6.45
N ALA A 60 -7.37 7.44 5.97
CA ALA A 60 -8.57 7.03 6.71
C ALA A 60 -8.64 5.52 6.95
N ARG A 61 -7.95 4.73 6.15
CA ARG A 61 -7.90 3.26 6.28
C ARG A 61 -6.79 2.75 7.19
N LEU A 62 -5.89 3.61 7.64
CA LEU A 62 -4.86 3.21 8.60
C LEU A 62 -5.47 2.83 9.96
N ARG A 63 -5.13 1.64 10.42
CA ARG A 63 -5.51 1.14 11.74
C ARG A 63 -4.44 1.54 12.76
N MET A 64 -4.55 2.76 13.30
CA MET A 64 -3.59 3.30 14.28
C MET A 64 -3.62 2.54 15.61
N ASP A 65 -4.76 1.92 15.95
CA ASP A 65 -4.97 1.14 17.16
C ASP A 65 -4.21 -0.19 17.18
N ILE A 66 -4.01 -0.81 16.03
CA ILE A 66 -3.37 -2.14 15.90
C ILE A 66 -2.17 -2.17 14.97
N GLY A 67 -1.97 -1.14 14.16
CA GLY A 67 -0.92 -1.07 13.14
C GLY A 67 0.48 -0.75 13.68
N GLY A 68 0.59 -0.32 14.94
CA GLY A 68 1.86 -0.02 15.59
C GLY A 68 2.69 1.03 14.84
N ARG A 69 4.01 0.88 14.91
CA ARG A 69 4.96 1.81 14.28
C ARG A 69 4.81 1.94 12.76
N PRO A 70 4.58 0.87 11.98
CA PRO A 70 4.35 1.00 10.54
C PRO A 70 3.17 1.89 10.17
N ALA A 71 2.06 1.81 10.90
CA ALA A 71 0.91 2.68 10.67
C ALA A 71 1.25 4.15 10.97
N THR A 72 2.02 4.42 12.03
CA THR A 72 2.51 5.77 12.37
C THR A 72 3.40 6.32 11.25
N VAL A 73 4.36 5.54 10.77
CA VAL A 73 5.26 5.93 9.67
C VAL A 73 4.49 6.23 8.39
N LEU A 74 3.50 5.41 8.03
CA LEU A 74 2.64 5.67 6.88
C LEU A 74 1.79 6.92 7.05
N SER A 75 1.25 7.15 8.25
CA SER A 75 0.49 8.37 8.55
C SER A 75 1.34 9.62 8.36
N GLU A 76 2.57 9.62 8.85
CA GLU A 76 3.53 10.70 8.66
C GLU A 76 3.88 10.90 7.18
N PHE A 77 4.09 9.80 6.45
CA PHE A 77 4.33 9.85 5.01
C PHE A 77 3.15 10.49 4.27
N TYR A 78 1.91 10.09 4.54
CA TYR A 78 0.74 10.66 3.88
C TYR A 78 0.57 12.15 4.18
N ALA A 79 0.81 12.57 5.41
CA ALA A 79 0.79 14.00 5.78
C ALA A 79 1.86 14.79 5.04
N SER A 80 3.08 14.26 4.93
CA SER A 80 4.20 14.89 4.22
C SER A 80 3.94 15.01 2.73
N ILE A 81 3.54 13.92 2.07
CA ILE A 81 3.29 13.91 0.63
C ILE A 81 2.10 14.80 0.25
N PHE A 82 1.07 14.86 1.10
CA PHE A 82 -0.05 15.77 0.93
C PHE A 82 0.42 17.22 0.89
N ALA A 83 1.25 17.64 1.86
CA ALA A 83 1.81 18.98 1.92
C ALA A 83 2.71 19.29 0.71
N GLU A 84 3.52 18.35 0.26
CA GLU A 84 4.39 18.52 -0.91
C GLU A 84 3.60 18.69 -2.21
N ILE A 85 2.53 17.93 -2.39
CA ILE A 85 1.65 18.07 -3.56
C ILE A 85 0.98 19.45 -3.58
N ILE A 86 0.51 19.93 -2.43
CA ILE A 86 -0.05 21.29 -2.30
C ILE A 86 0.98 22.34 -2.70
N LYS A 87 2.20 22.26 -2.18
CA LYS A 87 3.31 23.17 -2.51
C LYS A 87 3.67 23.12 -3.99
N ALA A 88 3.70 21.93 -4.60
CA ALA A 88 3.96 21.75 -6.02
C ALA A 88 2.88 22.43 -6.87
N SER A 89 1.63 22.32 -6.47
CA SER A 89 0.49 22.94 -7.14
C SER A 89 0.51 24.46 -7.01
N GLN A 90 0.76 24.99 -5.82
CA GLN A 90 0.85 26.43 -5.58
C GLN A 90 1.98 27.09 -6.38
N ALA A 91 3.13 26.42 -6.45
CA ALA A 91 4.27 26.88 -7.21
C ALA A 91 4.16 26.62 -8.73
N ALA A 92 3.13 25.91 -9.19
CA ALA A 92 3.02 25.39 -10.56
C ALA A 92 4.35 24.78 -11.03
N SER A 93 4.95 23.93 -10.21
CA SER A 93 6.32 23.44 -10.38
C SER A 93 6.32 21.98 -10.82
N ARG A 94 6.65 21.73 -12.08
CA ARG A 94 6.85 20.36 -12.60
C ARG A 94 7.88 19.58 -11.80
N PRO A 95 9.08 20.09 -11.49
CA PRO A 95 10.07 19.35 -10.72
C PRO A 95 9.57 18.91 -9.33
N LYS A 96 8.75 19.73 -8.67
CA LYS A 96 8.16 19.37 -7.39
C LYS A 96 7.12 18.25 -7.51
N PHE A 97 6.34 18.23 -8.60
CA PHE A 97 5.46 17.08 -8.88
C PHE A 97 6.24 15.81 -9.16
N GLU A 98 7.34 15.90 -9.93
CA GLU A 98 8.21 14.75 -10.23
C GLU A 98 8.85 14.18 -8.94
N HIS A 99 9.29 15.04 -8.03
CA HIS A 99 9.78 14.61 -6.72
C HIS A 99 8.70 13.88 -5.91
N ALA A 100 7.49 14.44 -5.86
CA ALA A 100 6.37 13.79 -5.18
C ALA A 100 6.03 12.41 -5.80
N ILE A 101 6.06 12.31 -7.13
CA ILE A 101 5.88 11.04 -7.86
C ILE A 101 6.93 10.01 -7.43
N GLU A 102 8.20 10.40 -7.35
CA GLU A 102 9.29 9.51 -6.94
C GLU A 102 9.08 9.00 -5.52
N CYS A 103 8.73 9.87 -4.57
CA CYS A 103 8.42 9.49 -3.20
C CYS A 103 7.28 8.46 -3.12
N VAL A 104 6.19 8.68 -3.86
CA VAL A 104 5.06 7.76 -3.91
C VAL A 104 5.44 6.42 -4.53
N ARG A 105 6.23 6.43 -5.61
CA ARG A 105 6.71 5.21 -6.28
C ARG A 105 7.60 4.36 -5.37
N ASN A 106 8.47 4.98 -4.58
CA ASN A 106 9.34 4.27 -3.64
C ASN A 106 8.53 3.50 -2.59
N VAL A 107 7.51 4.11 -2.01
CA VAL A 107 6.62 3.43 -1.05
C VAL A 107 5.77 2.36 -1.74
N ARG A 108 5.30 2.62 -2.97
CA ARG A 108 4.60 1.63 -3.79
C ARG A 108 5.44 0.37 -4.02
N GLU A 109 6.71 0.51 -4.35
CA GLU A 109 7.60 -0.64 -4.54
C GLU A 109 7.79 -1.45 -3.24
N ALA A 110 7.87 -0.78 -2.09
CA ALA A 110 7.91 -1.46 -0.80
C ALA A 110 6.64 -2.31 -0.56
N TRP A 111 5.45 -1.82 -0.91
CA TRP A 111 4.21 -2.58 -0.84
C TRP A 111 4.23 -3.82 -1.75
N LYS A 112 4.76 -3.68 -2.97
CA LYS A 112 4.90 -4.82 -3.91
C LYS A 112 5.83 -5.91 -3.37
N LEU A 113 6.92 -5.53 -2.71
CA LEU A 113 7.84 -6.48 -2.07
C LEU A 113 7.15 -7.24 -0.94
N ILE A 114 6.36 -6.55 -0.10
CA ILE A 114 5.58 -7.16 0.97
C ILE A 114 4.56 -8.15 0.38
N ALA A 115 3.86 -7.79 -0.69
CA ALA A 115 2.93 -8.67 -1.39
C ALA A 115 3.61 -9.94 -1.91
N ALA A 116 4.77 -9.80 -2.55
CA ALA A 116 5.56 -10.91 -3.08
C ALA A 116 6.08 -11.84 -1.97
N GLU A 117 6.50 -11.29 -0.85
CA GLU A 117 6.90 -12.06 0.33
C GLU A 117 5.75 -12.85 0.95
N SER A 118 4.60 -12.23 1.11
CA SER A 118 3.39 -12.88 1.63
C SER A 118 2.96 -14.06 0.78
N LEU A 119 3.03 -13.93 -0.56
CA LEU A 119 2.75 -15.03 -1.48
C LEU A 119 3.77 -16.16 -1.38
N ARG A 120 5.06 -15.86 -1.21
CA ARG A 120 6.12 -16.87 -1.05
C ARG A 120 6.00 -17.62 0.26
N HIS A 121 5.71 -16.95 1.37
CA HIS A 121 5.48 -17.59 2.66
C HIS A 121 4.24 -18.48 2.64
N GLY A 122 3.14 -18.02 2.08
CA GLY A 122 1.92 -18.81 1.89
C GLY A 122 2.15 -20.07 1.04
N ALA A 123 2.95 -19.97 -0.02
CA ALA A 123 3.32 -21.10 -0.88
C ALA A 123 4.29 -22.07 -0.18
N SER A 124 5.25 -21.55 0.61
CA SER A 124 6.21 -22.38 1.36
C SER A 124 5.53 -23.15 2.49
N GLU A 125 4.61 -22.53 3.22
CA GLU A 125 3.83 -23.19 4.28
C GLU A 125 2.86 -24.23 3.70
N ALA A 126 2.24 -23.97 2.54
CA ALA A 126 1.41 -24.96 1.86
C ALA A 126 2.22 -26.17 1.38
N GLY A 127 3.44 -25.99 0.90
CA GLY A 127 4.35 -27.06 0.51
C GLY A 127 4.88 -27.85 1.72
N SER A 128 5.20 -27.17 2.82
CA SER A 128 5.68 -27.78 4.05
C SER A 128 4.59 -28.55 4.78
N SER A 129 3.36 -28.04 4.81
CA SER A 129 2.24 -28.72 5.46
C SER A 129 1.80 -29.98 4.74
N VAL A 130 1.92 -30.04 3.42
CA VAL A 130 1.62 -31.27 2.65
C VAL A 130 2.68 -32.36 2.91
N GLN A 131 3.95 -31.99 3.02
CA GLN A 131 5.02 -32.95 3.39
C GLN A 131 4.96 -33.37 4.86
N GLU A 132 4.56 -32.46 5.75
CA GLU A 132 4.42 -32.73 7.18
C GLU A 132 3.20 -33.62 7.48
N VAL A 133 2.09 -33.44 6.77
CA VAL A 133 0.89 -34.31 6.87
C VAL A 133 1.18 -35.72 6.40
N LEU A 134 2.10 -35.90 5.46
CA LEU A 134 2.53 -37.24 5.00
C LEU A 134 3.57 -37.90 5.93
N ARG A 135 4.13 -37.18 6.90
CA ARG A 135 5.18 -37.67 7.81
C ARG A 135 4.74 -37.94 9.24
N ARG A 136 3.54 -37.53 9.70
CA ARG A 136 3.12 -37.70 11.10
C ARG A 136 2.13 -38.82 11.30
N PRO A 137 2.41 -39.75 12.24
CA PRO A 137 1.35 -40.43 12.95
C PRO A 137 0.65 -39.44 13.89
N ILE A 138 -0.64 -39.60 13.99
CA ILE A 138 -1.61 -38.76 14.70
C ILE A 138 -1.17 -38.58 16.16
N ASP A 139 -0.73 -37.40 16.57
CA ASP A 139 -0.89 -36.94 17.96
C ASP A 139 -0.83 -35.41 18.05
N GLY A 140 -1.67 -34.87 18.94
CA GLY A 140 -2.12 -33.52 18.92
C GLY A 140 -1.16 -32.42 19.41
N GLY A 141 -1.52 -31.17 19.17
CA GLY A 141 -1.04 -30.02 19.96
C GLY A 141 -0.67 -28.78 19.18
N GLU A 142 -1.50 -27.82 19.34
CA GLU A 142 -1.39 -26.36 19.38
C GLU A 142 -0.16 -25.63 18.83
N GLY A 143 -0.48 -24.59 18.06
CA GLY A 143 0.16 -23.28 18.13
C GLY A 143 1.10 -22.95 17.01
N MET A 144 0.73 -21.98 16.20
CA MET A 144 1.63 -20.84 15.91
C MET A 144 0.97 -19.73 15.07
N GLN A 145 1.02 -18.55 15.61
CA GLN A 145 0.59 -17.32 14.96
C GLN A 145 1.62 -16.89 13.92
N SER A 146 1.17 -16.67 12.71
CA SER A 146 2.02 -16.33 11.57
C SER A 146 2.13 -14.82 11.35
N SER A 147 3.31 -14.39 10.97
CA SER A 147 3.67 -13.00 10.62
C SER A 147 2.84 -12.38 9.50
N ALA A 148 2.10 -13.18 8.73
CA ALA A 148 1.18 -12.69 7.69
C ALA A 148 -0.01 -11.89 8.25
N MET A 149 -0.36 -12.07 9.53
CA MET A 149 -1.39 -11.28 10.21
C MET A 149 -1.00 -9.81 10.40
N ILE A 150 0.26 -9.47 10.32
CA ILE A 150 0.76 -8.11 10.58
C ILE A 150 0.43 -7.19 9.39
N ALA A 151 0.57 -7.66 8.17
CA ALA A 151 0.32 -6.84 6.97
C ALA A 151 -1.18 -6.49 6.76
N THR A 152 -2.10 -7.34 7.21
CA THR A 152 -3.55 -7.12 7.10
C THR A 152 -4.12 -6.24 8.21
N LYS A 153 -3.41 -6.08 9.31
CA LYS A 153 -3.90 -5.31 10.47
C LYS A 153 -3.81 -3.79 10.30
N TRP A 154 -3.07 -3.29 9.35
CA TRP A 154 -2.91 -1.83 9.21
C TRP A 154 -3.77 -1.21 8.12
N THR A 155 -4.40 -1.99 7.25
CA THR A 155 -5.19 -1.51 6.10
C THR A 155 -6.55 -2.18 5.98
N ALA A 156 -7.17 -2.54 7.06
CA ALA A 156 -8.50 -3.10 6.99
C ALA A 156 -9.58 -2.06 7.28
#